data_e985733a0c278edc7a68be042a994865
#
_entry.id   e985733a0c278edc7a68be042a994865
#
_cell.length_a   1.000
_cell.length_b   1.000
_cell.length_c   1.000
_cell.angle_alpha   90.00
_cell.angle_beta   90.00
_cell.angle_gamma   90.00
#
_symmetry.space_group_name_H-M   'P 1'
#
loop_
_entity.id
_entity.type
_entity.pdbx_description
1 polymer ?
#
loop_
_entity_poly.entity_id
_entity_poly.type
_entity_poly.pdbx_seq_one_letter_code
_entity_poly.pdbx_strand_id
1 'polypeptide(L)'
;DVYKRQQLAKAAAKIAVGETIASMRGTLLEAEGDGSYVNLDHPVAVKEAVLPFRRFRDVDGRVVDSILGPEMRSTGEVMGIAPTFPVAFAKAEMGAGASLPTQGRVFVSVADRDKRAAVLPVKKLADMGFEVICTEGTAAVMARYGIKTVAMKKYFELQEGERSILDDIAERKIDLVVNVPSGRQERADGYEIRAAATAAP
;
A
#
# COMPACT_ATOMS: atom_id res chain seq x y z
N ASP A 1 -5.90 -20.45 14.10
CA ASP A 1 -6.26 -19.75 12.87
C ASP A 1 -7.36 -20.52 12.14
N VAL A 2 -8.53 -19.88 11.95
CA VAL A 2 -9.70 -20.52 11.31
C VAL A 2 -9.40 -20.87 9.83
N TYR A 3 -8.63 -20.05 9.16
CA TYR A 3 -8.34 -20.18 7.73
C TYR A 3 -7.34 -21.32 7.44
N LYS A 4 -6.36 -21.51 8.31
CA LYS A 4 -5.40 -22.62 8.23
C LYS A 4 -5.81 -23.85 9.07
N ARG A 5 -6.99 -23.80 9.68
CA ARG A 5 -7.54 -24.84 10.55
C ARG A 5 -6.69 -25.16 11.80
N GLN A 6 -5.73 -24.30 12.14
CA GLN A 6 -4.93 -24.44 13.35
C GLN A 6 -5.71 -23.93 14.56
N GLN A 7 -5.73 -24.70 15.63
CA GLN A 7 -6.46 -24.36 16.84
C GLN A 7 -5.56 -23.54 17.79
N LEU A 8 -5.08 -22.38 17.35
CA LEU A 8 -4.08 -21.58 18.07
C LEU A 8 -4.51 -21.16 19.47
N ALA A 9 -5.79 -20.85 19.70
CA ALA A 9 -6.30 -20.49 21.03
C ALA A 9 -6.19 -21.68 22.01
N LYS A 10 -6.51 -22.89 21.54
CA LYS A 10 -6.33 -24.10 22.37
C LYS A 10 -4.86 -24.41 22.61
N ALA A 11 -4.01 -24.22 21.59
CA ALA A 11 -2.57 -24.38 21.75
C ALA A 11 -2.00 -23.40 22.79
N ALA A 12 -2.40 -22.12 22.71
CA ALA A 12 -1.99 -21.11 23.67
C ALA A 12 -2.42 -21.46 25.12
N ALA A 13 -3.66 -21.91 25.29
CA ALA A 13 -4.16 -22.34 26.61
C ALA A 13 -3.36 -23.53 27.18
N LYS A 14 -2.99 -24.50 26.33
CA LYS A 14 -2.17 -25.64 26.73
C LYS A 14 -0.74 -25.25 27.09
N ILE A 15 -0.14 -24.32 26.34
CA ILE A 15 1.17 -23.75 26.68
C ILE A 15 1.13 -23.05 28.03
N ALA A 16 0.06 -22.31 28.33
CA ALA A 16 -0.10 -21.62 29.61
C ALA A 16 -0.14 -22.57 30.81
N VAL A 17 -0.53 -23.83 30.63
CA VAL A 17 -0.52 -24.86 31.67
C VAL A 17 0.66 -25.83 31.60
N GLY A 18 1.69 -25.48 30.80
CA GLY A 18 2.97 -26.18 30.78
C GLY A 18 3.18 -27.19 29.65
N GLU A 19 2.26 -27.30 28.68
CA GLU A 19 2.50 -28.11 27.47
C GLU A 19 3.50 -27.42 26.54
N THR A 20 4.21 -28.22 25.73
CA THR A 20 5.18 -27.72 24.75
C THR A 20 4.58 -27.68 23.36
N ILE A 21 5.15 -26.83 22.47
CA ILE A 21 4.77 -26.82 21.05
C ILE A 21 4.97 -28.21 20.44
N ALA A 22 6.05 -28.90 20.82
CA ALA A 22 6.36 -30.22 20.30
C ALA A 22 5.28 -31.27 20.61
N SER A 23 4.67 -31.22 21.80
CA SER A 23 3.61 -32.16 22.18
C SER A 23 2.30 -31.96 21.41
N MET A 24 2.12 -30.80 20.79
CA MET A 24 0.90 -30.43 20.07
C MET A 24 1.02 -30.59 18.55
N ARG A 25 2.21 -30.91 18.04
CA ARG A 25 2.41 -31.13 16.60
C ARG A 25 1.59 -32.34 16.11
N GLY A 26 1.02 -32.22 14.92
CA GLY A 26 0.16 -33.24 14.33
C GLY A 26 -1.23 -33.35 14.95
N THR A 27 -1.54 -32.53 15.98
CA THR A 27 -2.86 -32.49 16.63
C THR A 27 -3.50 -31.09 16.54
N LEU A 28 -3.02 -30.16 17.34
CA LEU A 28 -3.50 -28.77 17.32
C LEU A 28 -2.71 -27.87 16.37
N LEU A 29 -1.45 -28.24 16.13
CA LEU A 29 -0.50 -27.54 15.24
C LEU A 29 -0.09 -28.46 14.09
N GLU A 30 0.46 -27.89 13.04
CA GLU A 30 1.03 -28.67 11.93
C GLU A 30 2.10 -29.62 12.42
N ALA A 31 2.22 -30.78 11.74
CA ALA A 31 3.16 -31.82 12.14
C ALA A 31 4.62 -31.38 12.02
N GLU A 32 4.93 -30.54 11.03
CA GLU A 32 6.28 -30.08 10.72
C GLU A 32 6.37 -28.56 10.68
N GLY A 33 7.60 -28.04 10.77
CA GLY A 33 7.88 -26.61 10.68
C GLY A 33 8.11 -25.94 12.03
N ASP A 34 9.06 -25.05 12.09
CA ASP A 34 9.40 -24.24 13.27
C ASP A 34 9.08 -22.75 13.09
N GLY A 35 8.42 -22.41 11.98
CA GLY A 35 8.13 -21.04 11.61
C GLY A 35 9.22 -20.35 10.78
N SER A 36 10.39 -20.98 10.64
CA SER A 36 11.50 -20.47 9.81
C SER A 36 11.33 -20.79 8.32
N TYR A 37 10.44 -21.70 8.00
CA TYR A 37 10.24 -22.24 6.66
C TYR A 37 8.88 -21.86 6.08
N VAL A 38 8.89 -21.33 4.87
CA VAL A 38 7.65 -21.06 4.11
C VAL A 38 7.27 -22.32 3.32
N ASN A 39 6.21 -22.99 3.72
CA ASN A 39 5.68 -24.10 2.94
C ASN A 39 4.99 -23.56 1.67
N LEU A 40 5.60 -23.84 0.51
CA LEU A 40 5.11 -23.36 -0.79
C LEU A 40 3.83 -24.06 -1.25
N ASP A 41 3.46 -25.19 -0.65
CA ASP A 41 2.23 -25.92 -0.96
C ASP A 41 1.00 -25.32 -0.23
N HIS A 42 1.24 -24.41 0.71
CA HIS A 42 0.17 -23.75 1.43
C HIS A 42 -0.20 -22.41 0.78
N PRO A 43 -1.48 -22.04 0.74
CA PRO A 43 -1.88 -20.73 0.24
C PRO A 43 -1.31 -19.60 1.12
N VAL A 44 -0.97 -18.50 0.49
CA VAL A 44 -0.55 -17.27 1.16
C VAL A 44 -1.76 -16.59 1.76
N ALA A 45 -1.69 -16.23 3.02
CA ALA A 45 -2.68 -15.41 3.71
C ALA A 45 -2.09 -14.02 3.99
N VAL A 46 -2.80 -12.98 3.54
CA VAL A 46 -2.46 -11.57 3.81
C VAL A 46 -3.55 -10.98 4.69
N LYS A 47 -3.16 -10.39 5.81
CA LYS A 47 -4.04 -9.69 6.73
C LYS A 47 -3.88 -8.20 6.53
N GLU A 48 -4.97 -7.51 6.26
CA GLU A 48 -5.01 -6.07 6.02
C GLU A 48 -5.89 -5.39 7.06
N ALA A 49 -5.43 -4.24 7.55
CA ALA A 49 -6.19 -3.43 8.50
C ALA A 49 -7.23 -2.57 7.75
N VAL A 50 -8.45 -2.53 8.27
CA VAL A 50 -9.48 -1.60 7.78
C VAL A 50 -9.24 -0.24 8.41
N LEU A 51 -8.76 0.71 7.63
CA LEU A 51 -8.37 2.05 8.07
C LEU A 51 -9.31 3.11 7.45
N PRO A 52 -10.42 3.46 8.11
CA PRO A 52 -11.41 4.38 7.54
C PRO A 52 -10.96 5.85 7.69
N PHE A 53 -9.84 6.24 7.11
CA PHE A 53 -9.28 7.59 7.22
C PHE A 53 -10.25 8.70 6.86
N ARG A 54 -11.17 8.46 5.92
CA ARG A 54 -12.22 9.43 5.55
C ARG A 54 -13.14 9.81 6.71
N ARG A 55 -13.24 8.99 7.75
CA ARG A 55 -14.03 9.25 8.96
C ARG A 55 -13.25 10.04 10.00
N PHE A 56 -11.93 10.06 9.92
CA PHE A 56 -11.09 10.82 10.85
C PHE A 56 -10.84 12.21 10.29
N ARG A 57 -11.48 13.20 10.92
CA ARG A 57 -11.34 14.61 10.56
C ARG A 57 -10.88 15.38 11.80
N ASP A 58 -10.07 16.42 11.57
CA ASP A 58 -9.71 17.37 12.59
C ASP A 58 -10.89 18.35 12.89
N VAL A 59 -10.65 19.29 13.79
CA VAL A 59 -11.65 20.30 14.17
C VAL A 59 -12.05 21.22 13.00
N ASP A 60 -11.18 21.34 11.99
CA ASP A 60 -11.40 22.15 10.79
C ASP A 60 -12.04 21.32 9.65
N GLY A 61 -12.35 20.06 9.91
CA GLY A 61 -12.98 19.15 8.95
C GLY A 61 -12.01 18.53 7.93
N ARG A 62 -10.69 18.76 8.07
CA ARG A 62 -9.67 18.16 7.21
C ARG A 62 -9.46 16.69 7.56
N VAL A 63 -9.18 15.87 6.56
CA VAL A 63 -8.82 14.47 6.78
C VAL A 63 -7.49 14.39 7.52
N VAL A 64 -7.45 13.66 8.62
CA VAL A 64 -6.23 13.43 9.40
C VAL A 64 -5.23 12.63 8.56
N ASP A 65 -3.92 12.96 8.68
CA ASP A 65 -2.86 12.26 7.93
C ASP A 65 -2.94 10.74 8.13
N SER A 66 -2.75 10.01 7.04
CA SER A 66 -2.73 8.56 7.01
C SER A 66 -1.45 7.94 7.60
N ILE A 67 -0.46 8.74 8.01
CA ILE A 67 0.70 8.25 8.75
C ILE A 67 0.23 7.68 10.08
N LEU A 68 0.56 6.41 10.31
CA LEU A 68 0.22 5.72 11.54
C LEU A 68 1.13 6.16 12.68
N GLY A 69 0.52 6.43 13.83
CA GLY A 69 1.15 6.68 15.11
C GLY A 69 0.96 5.51 16.08
N PRO A 70 1.23 5.71 17.38
CA PRO A 70 1.05 4.66 18.39
C PRO A 70 -0.43 4.38 18.69
N GLU A 71 -1.34 5.26 18.30
CA GLU A 71 -2.77 5.08 18.52
C GLU A 71 -3.37 4.11 17.49
N MET A 72 -4.28 3.26 17.95
CA MET A 72 -5.05 2.38 17.08
C MET A 72 -6.03 3.21 16.23
N ARG A 73 -5.93 3.08 14.90
CA ARG A 73 -6.82 3.73 13.92
C ARG A 73 -7.63 2.75 13.08
N SER A 74 -7.36 1.46 13.21
CA SER A 74 -8.15 0.44 12.52
C SER A 74 -9.48 0.19 13.22
N THR A 75 -10.52 -0.06 12.43
CA THR A 75 -11.85 -0.47 12.92
C THR A 75 -12.07 -1.98 12.79
N GLY A 76 -11.13 -2.69 12.25
CA GLY A 76 -11.17 -4.12 12.03
C GLY A 76 -10.05 -4.56 11.11
N GLU A 77 -10.11 -5.79 10.68
CA GLU A 77 -9.14 -6.39 9.79
C GLU A 77 -9.81 -7.43 8.89
N VAL A 78 -9.27 -7.59 7.71
CA VAL A 78 -9.71 -8.54 6.69
C VAL A 78 -8.58 -9.45 6.28
N MET A 79 -8.88 -10.54 5.59
CA MET A 79 -7.86 -11.46 5.11
C MET A 79 -8.11 -11.84 3.66
N GLY A 80 -7.04 -11.76 2.86
CA GLY A 80 -6.96 -12.32 1.53
C GLY A 80 -6.20 -13.64 1.54
N ILE A 81 -6.72 -14.68 0.89
CA ILE A 81 -6.04 -15.97 0.74
C ILE A 81 -5.99 -16.34 -0.74
N ALA A 82 -4.80 -16.72 -1.20
CA ALA A 82 -4.56 -17.16 -2.57
C ALA A 82 -3.28 -18.00 -2.69
N PRO A 83 -3.07 -18.71 -3.80
CA PRO A 83 -1.83 -19.45 -4.03
C PRO A 83 -0.58 -18.56 -4.09
N THR A 84 -0.72 -17.28 -4.43
CA THR A 84 0.40 -16.34 -4.54
C THR A 84 0.16 -15.08 -3.72
N PHE A 85 1.25 -14.46 -3.23
CA PHE A 85 1.19 -13.22 -2.46
C PHE A 85 0.47 -12.07 -3.20
N PRO A 86 0.75 -11.76 -4.49
CA PRO A 86 0.08 -10.65 -5.16
C PRO A 86 -1.44 -10.79 -5.20
N VAL A 87 -1.93 -12.00 -5.43
CA VAL A 87 -3.38 -12.25 -5.46
C VAL A 87 -3.98 -12.21 -4.06
N ALA A 88 -3.31 -12.75 -3.05
CA ALA A 88 -3.74 -12.67 -1.66
C ALA A 88 -3.79 -11.22 -1.18
N PHE A 89 -2.77 -10.42 -1.53
CA PHE A 89 -2.70 -8.99 -1.22
C PHE A 89 -3.85 -8.21 -1.87
N ALA A 90 -4.07 -8.38 -3.17
CA ALA A 90 -5.17 -7.71 -3.87
C ALA A 90 -6.54 -8.05 -3.27
N LYS A 91 -6.77 -9.31 -2.86
CA LYS A 91 -8.00 -9.70 -2.16
C LYS A 91 -8.14 -9.03 -0.79
N ALA A 92 -7.05 -8.91 -0.04
CA ALA A 92 -7.06 -8.23 1.26
C ALA A 92 -7.37 -6.75 1.11
N GLU A 93 -6.73 -6.06 0.17
CA GLU A 93 -7.01 -4.65 -0.18
C GLU A 93 -8.49 -4.44 -0.54
N MET A 94 -9.02 -5.28 -1.45
CA MET A 94 -10.45 -5.23 -1.81
C MET A 94 -11.36 -5.43 -0.60
N GLY A 95 -11.01 -6.36 0.28
CA GLY A 95 -11.74 -6.61 1.52
C GLY A 95 -11.67 -5.43 2.50
N ALA A 96 -10.58 -4.69 2.52
CA ALA A 96 -10.40 -3.47 3.31
C ALA A 96 -11.11 -2.24 2.71
N GLY A 97 -11.71 -2.38 1.51
CA GLY A 97 -12.42 -1.32 0.82
C GLY A 97 -11.54 -0.48 -0.13
N ALA A 98 -10.30 -0.93 -0.39
CA ALA A 98 -9.40 -0.34 -1.35
C ALA A 98 -9.26 -1.26 -2.56
N SER A 99 -9.76 -0.84 -3.72
CA SER A 99 -9.57 -1.57 -4.98
C SER A 99 -8.46 -0.92 -5.78
N LEU A 100 -7.42 -1.67 -6.10
CA LEU A 100 -6.36 -1.18 -6.99
C LEU A 100 -6.92 -0.99 -8.40
N PRO A 101 -6.66 0.14 -9.06
CA PRO A 101 -7.11 0.36 -10.42
C PRO A 101 -6.38 -0.60 -11.38
N THR A 102 -7.06 -1.00 -12.44
CA THR A 102 -6.50 -1.85 -13.50
C THR A 102 -6.17 -1.08 -14.77
N GLN A 103 -6.56 0.18 -14.84
CA GLN A 103 -6.32 1.12 -15.93
C GLN A 103 -6.46 2.55 -15.42
N GLY A 104 -6.10 3.54 -16.23
CA GLY A 104 -6.27 4.95 -15.91
C GLY A 104 -4.95 5.69 -15.83
N ARG A 105 -4.86 6.68 -14.96
CA ARG A 105 -3.71 7.58 -14.81
C ARG A 105 -3.01 7.34 -13.49
N VAL A 106 -1.69 7.15 -13.53
CA VAL A 106 -0.88 7.00 -12.34
C VAL A 106 0.10 8.16 -12.19
N PHE A 107 0.07 8.80 -11.03
CA PHE A 107 1.07 9.80 -10.67
C PHE A 107 2.22 9.14 -9.91
N VAL A 108 3.46 9.42 -10.35
CA VAL A 108 4.68 8.85 -9.76
C VAL A 108 5.66 9.96 -9.36
N SER A 109 5.91 10.08 -8.07
CA SER A 109 6.93 10.97 -7.51
C SER A 109 7.85 10.18 -6.59
N VAL A 110 9.13 10.08 -6.95
CA VAL A 110 10.10 9.22 -6.23
C VAL A 110 11.36 10.01 -5.93
N ALA A 111 11.89 9.82 -4.73
CA ALA A 111 13.16 10.38 -4.32
C ALA A 111 14.32 9.93 -5.23
N ASP A 112 15.33 10.77 -5.40
CA ASP A 112 16.43 10.52 -6.32
C ASP A 112 17.11 9.17 -6.12
N ARG A 113 17.34 8.76 -4.87
CA ARG A 113 17.94 7.48 -4.51
C ARG A 113 17.11 6.27 -4.95
N ASP A 114 15.79 6.42 -5.06
CA ASP A 114 14.84 5.34 -5.32
C ASP A 114 14.38 5.28 -6.79
N LYS A 115 14.74 6.30 -7.60
CA LYS A 115 14.33 6.39 -9.01
C LYS A 115 14.73 5.19 -9.85
N ARG A 116 15.93 4.64 -9.61
CA ARG A 116 16.41 3.46 -10.34
C ARG A 116 15.57 2.21 -10.01
N ALA A 117 15.21 2.02 -8.76
CA ALA A 117 14.36 0.91 -8.32
C ALA A 117 12.93 1.05 -8.86
N ALA A 118 12.46 2.29 -9.07
CA ALA A 118 11.13 2.57 -9.59
C ALA A 118 10.97 2.28 -11.10
N VAL A 119 12.07 2.15 -11.87
CA VAL A 119 12.01 1.97 -13.33
C VAL A 119 11.18 0.75 -13.73
N LEU A 120 11.47 -0.41 -13.14
CA LEU A 120 10.75 -1.64 -13.48
C LEU A 120 9.27 -1.62 -13.10
N PRO A 121 8.88 -1.20 -11.88
CA PRO A 121 7.46 -1.01 -11.54
C PRO A 121 6.74 -0.04 -12.47
N VAL A 122 7.34 1.12 -12.76
CA VAL A 122 6.74 2.13 -13.65
C VAL A 122 6.60 1.61 -15.08
N LYS A 123 7.61 0.87 -15.58
CA LYS A 123 7.50 0.22 -16.89
C LYS A 123 6.33 -0.75 -16.92
N LYS A 124 6.15 -1.56 -15.89
CA LYS A 124 5.02 -2.50 -15.80
C LYS A 124 3.67 -1.78 -15.84
N LEU A 125 3.53 -0.67 -15.14
CA LEU A 125 2.31 0.14 -15.17
C LEU A 125 2.04 0.69 -16.58
N ALA A 126 3.07 1.23 -17.24
CA ALA A 126 2.96 1.69 -18.63
C ALA A 126 2.59 0.56 -19.60
N ASP A 127 3.21 -0.63 -19.45
CA ASP A 127 2.92 -1.82 -20.28
C ASP A 127 1.48 -2.34 -20.04
N MET A 128 0.91 -2.11 -18.86
CA MET A 128 -0.50 -2.42 -18.53
C MET A 128 -1.48 -1.40 -19.12
N GLY A 129 -0.99 -0.31 -19.73
CA GLY A 129 -1.82 0.70 -20.36
C GLY A 129 -2.15 1.92 -19.49
N PHE A 130 -1.51 2.07 -18.32
CA PHE A 130 -1.64 3.31 -17.55
C PHE A 130 -0.96 4.48 -18.24
N GLU A 131 -1.61 5.64 -18.26
CA GLU A 131 -0.96 6.91 -18.54
C GLU A 131 -0.13 7.32 -17.31
N VAL A 132 1.19 7.34 -17.48
CA VAL A 132 2.11 7.62 -16.37
C VAL A 132 2.47 9.10 -16.36
N ILE A 133 2.15 9.77 -15.25
CA ILE A 133 2.51 11.15 -14.97
C ILE A 133 3.60 11.14 -13.91
N CYS A 134 4.67 11.87 -14.14
CA CYS A 134 5.81 11.92 -13.21
C CYS A 134 6.21 13.36 -12.90
N THR A 135 6.79 13.58 -11.70
CA THR A 135 7.58 14.81 -11.49
C THR A 135 8.73 14.86 -12.49
N GLU A 136 9.14 16.06 -12.91
CA GLU A 136 10.14 16.27 -13.98
C GLU A 136 11.41 15.43 -13.79
N GLY A 137 11.97 15.42 -12.57
CA GLY A 137 13.17 14.63 -12.27
C GLY A 137 12.95 13.12 -12.37
N THR A 138 11.73 12.63 -12.08
CA THR A 138 11.36 11.22 -12.27
C THR A 138 11.15 10.92 -13.74
N ALA A 139 10.44 11.79 -14.47
CA ALA A 139 10.20 11.67 -15.90
C ALA A 139 11.51 11.60 -16.70
N ALA A 140 12.48 12.45 -16.38
CA ALA A 140 13.81 12.45 -17.00
C ALA A 140 14.55 11.11 -16.85
N VAL A 141 14.40 10.45 -15.68
CA VAL A 141 14.97 9.11 -15.49
C VAL A 141 14.20 8.07 -16.31
N MET A 142 12.87 8.09 -16.27
CA MET A 142 12.03 7.14 -17.03
C MET A 142 12.31 7.22 -18.54
N ALA A 143 12.49 8.42 -19.08
CA ALA A 143 12.82 8.64 -20.49
C ALA A 143 14.13 7.95 -20.91
N ARG A 144 15.15 7.90 -20.04
CA ARG A 144 16.41 7.19 -20.29
C ARG A 144 16.24 5.68 -20.48
N TYR A 145 15.16 5.13 -19.94
CA TYR A 145 14.80 3.72 -20.07
C TYR A 145 13.70 3.48 -21.13
N GLY A 146 13.40 4.51 -21.94
CA GLY A 146 12.42 4.40 -23.02
C GLY A 146 10.96 4.35 -22.55
N ILE A 147 10.69 4.73 -21.31
CA ILE A 147 9.33 4.76 -20.76
C ILE A 147 8.73 6.14 -21.04
N LYS A 148 7.62 6.16 -21.77
CA LYS A 148 6.87 7.39 -22.05
C LYS A 148 6.12 7.84 -20.80
N THR A 149 6.31 9.10 -20.41
CA THR A 149 5.63 9.70 -19.25
C THR A 149 5.26 11.15 -19.58
N VAL A 150 4.23 11.65 -18.90
CA VAL A 150 3.89 13.07 -18.89
C VAL A 150 4.63 13.71 -17.71
N ALA A 151 5.44 14.73 -18.00
CA ALA A 151 6.16 15.45 -16.93
C ALA A 151 5.26 16.52 -16.31
N MET A 152 5.33 16.65 -14.98
CA MET A 152 4.62 17.66 -14.20
C MET A 152 5.58 18.28 -13.18
N LYS A 153 5.46 19.59 -12.95
CA LYS A 153 6.20 20.28 -11.89
C LYS A 153 5.79 19.77 -10.52
N LYS A 154 6.69 19.85 -9.56
CA LYS A 154 6.34 19.60 -8.17
C LYS A 154 5.41 20.70 -7.65
N TYR A 155 4.57 20.36 -6.69
CA TYR A 155 3.56 21.28 -6.13
C TYR A 155 4.15 22.62 -5.68
N PHE A 156 5.30 22.62 -5.03
CA PHE A 156 5.95 23.85 -4.52
C PHE A 156 6.76 24.62 -5.59
N GLU A 157 6.91 24.09 -6.79
CA GLU A 157 7.61 24.73 -7.93
C GLU A 157 6.64 25.46 -8.86
N LEU A 158 5.33 25.40 -8.57
CA LEU A 158 4.29 25.99 -9.39
C LEU A 158 4.23 27.50 -9.22
N GLN A 159 3.93 28.21 -10.33
CA GLN A 159 3.59 29.62 -10.32
C GLN A 159 2.09 29.81 -10.21
N GLU A 160 1.67 31.04 -9.87
CA GLU A 160 0.26 31.39 -9.77
C GLU A 160 -0.49 31.09 -11.09
N GLY A 161 -1.57 30.32 -10.98
CA GLY A 161 -2.38 29.90 -12.14
C GLY A 161 -1.89 28.60 -12.83
N GLU A 162 -0.76 28.02 -12.45
CA GLU A 162 -0.35 26.71 -12.97
C GLU A 162 -1.12 25.58 -12.26
N ARG A 163 -1.47 24.56 -13.03
CA ARG A 163 -2.22 23.41 -12.54
C ARG A 163 -1.34 22.46 -11.73
N SER A 164 -1.82 22.02 -10.60
CA SER A 164 -1.11 21.12 -9.69
C SER A 164 -1.61 19.68 -9.77
N ILE A 165 -0.81 18.74 -9.25
CA ILE A 165 -1.26 17.36 -9.04
C ILE A 165 -2.44 17.27 -8.06
N LEU A 166 -2.52 18.19 -7.11
CA LEU A 166 -3.62 18.24 -6.12
C LEU A 166 -4.95 18.55 -6.82
N ASP A 167 -4.96 19.43 -7.83
CA ASP A 167 -6.14 19.73 -8.64
C ASP A 167 -6.57 18.49 -9.44
N ASP A 168 -5.62 17.76 -10.02
CA ASP A 168 -5.92 16.55 -10.78
C ASP A 168 -6.43 15.41 -9.88
N ILE A 169 -5.94 15.29 -8.66
CA ILE A 169 -6.47 14.34 -7.66
C ILE A 169 -7.89 14.76 -7.24
N ALA A 170 -8.10 16.04 -6.91
CA ALA A 170 -9.41 16.55 -6.48
C ALA A 170 -10.47 16.37 -7.57
N GLU A 171 -10.09 16.54 -8.83
CA GLU A 171 -10.96 16.34 -10.00
C GLU A 171 -11.07 14.88 -10.46
N ARG A 172 -10.50 13.93 -9.69
CA ARG A 172 -10.51 12.48 -10.01
C ARG A 172 -9.88 12.14 -11.36
N LYS A 173 -8.86 12.85 -11.74
CA LYS A 173 -8.10 12.58 -12.97
C LYS A 173 -6.92 11.65 -12.73
N ILE A 174 -6.67 11.27 -11.49
CA ILE A 174 -5.62 10.34 -11.07
C ILE A 174 -6.26 9.16 -10.36
N ASP A 175 -5.97 7.97 -10.84
CA ASP A 175 -6.51 6.71 -10.32
C ASP A 175 -5.56 6.04 -9.32
N LEU A 176 -4.27 6.31 -9.41
CA LEU A 176 -3.24 5.74 -8.54
C LEU A 176 -2.13 6.77 -8.26
N VAL A 177 -1.69 6.82 -7.01
CA VAL A 177 -0.57 7.66 -6.59
C VAL A 177 0.55 6.79 -6.03
N VAL A 178 1.74 6.93 -6.58
CA VAL A 178 2.99 6.36 -6.06
C VAL A 178 3.88 7.50 -5.63
N ASN A 179 3.94 7.76 -4.32
CA ASN A 179 4.73 8.85 -3.76
C ASN A 179 5.74 8.33 -2.73
N VAL A 180 7.03 8.49 -3.03
CA VAL A 180 8.17 8.09 -2.16
C VAL A 180 9.00 9.34 -1.86
N PRO A 181 8.62 10.13 -0.85
CA PRO A 181 9.30 11.37 -0.52
C PRO A 181 10.63 11.14 0.21
N SER A 182 11.57 12.10 0.08
CA SER A 182 12.83 12.13 0.81
C SER A 182 13.12 13.56 1.27
N GLY A 183 13.42 13.77 2.56
CA GLY A 183 13.68 15.09 3.09
C GLY A 183 12.50 15.70 3.84
N ARG A 184 12.69 16.91 4.40
CA ARG A 184 11.65 17.59 5.18
C ARG A 184 10.59 18.25 4.28
N GLN A 185 11.02 18.92 3.21
CA GLN A 185 10.12 19.60 2.28
C GLN A 185 9.25 18.59 1.53
N GLU A 186 9.87 17.56 0.98
CA GLU A 186 9.16 16.51 0.24
C GLU A 186 8.18 15.72 1.13
N ARG A 187 8.41 15.69 2.46
CA ARG A 187 7.44 15.10 3.41
C ARG A 187 6.22 15.99 3.61
N ALA A 188 6.40 17.32 3.61
CA ALA A 188 5.29 18.26 3.66
C ALA A 188 4.42 18.14 2.40
N ASP A 189 5.04 18.09 1.21
CA ASP A 189 4.33 17.85 -0.05
C ASP A 189 3.64 16.49 -0.07
N GLY A 190 4.31 15.48 0.49
CA GLY A 190 3.75 14.15 0.66
C GLY A 190 2.48 14.14 1.53
N TYR A 191 2.39 15.03 2.52
CA TYR A 191 1.18 15.20 3.33
C TYR A 191 0.01 15.69 2.47
N GLU A 192 0.21 16.78 1.70
CA GLU A 192 -0.85 17.34 0.86
C GLU A 192 -1.34 16.34 -0.19
N ILE A 193 -0.42 15.61 -0.84
CA ILE A 193 -0.76 14.56 -1.81
C ILE A 193 -1.56 13.42 -1.15
N ARG A 194 -1.12 12.95 0.04
CA ARG A 194 -1.85 11.90 0.78
C ARG A 194 -3.23 12.39 1.23
N ALA A 195 -3.30 13.60 1.75
CA ALA A 195 -4.56 14.19 2.19
C ALA A 195 -5.54 14.32 1.02
N ALA A 196 -5.09 14.81 -0.12
CA ALA A 196 -5.90 14.91 -1.34
C ALA A 196 -6.36 13.52 -1.82
N ALA A 197 -5.44 12.55 -1.91
CA ALA A 197 -5.76 11.18 -2.34
C ALA A 197 -6.73 10.47 -1.36
N THR A 198 -6.58 10.69 -0.05
CA THR A 198 -7.46 10.11 0.98
C THR A 198 -8.83 10.77 1.01
N ALA A 199 -8.91 12.06 0.69
CA ALA A 199 -10.16 12.82 0.63
C ALA A 199 -10.94 12.53 -0.67
N ALA A 200 -10.27 12.16 -1.74
CA ALA A 200 -10.91 11.76 -2.99
C ALA A 200 -11.80 10.53 -2.76
N PRO A 201 -13.07 10.58 -3.18
CA PRO A 201 -14.03 9.50 -2.92
C PRO A 201 -13.78 8.26 -3.76
#